data_c9a843e5cad91c466e76a6a9939fd4f6
#
_entry.id   c9a843e5cad91c466e76a6a9939fd4f6
#
_cell.length_a   1.000
_cell.length_b   1.000
_cell.length_c   1.000
_cell.angle_alpha   90.00
_cell.angle_beta   90.00
_cell.angle_gamma   90.00
#
_symmetry.space_group_name_H-M   'P 1'
#
loop_
_entity.id
_entity.type
_entity.pdbx_description
1 polymer ?
#
loop_
_entity_poly.entity_id
_entity_poly.type
_entity_poly.pdbx_seq_one_letter_code
_entity_poly.pdbx_strand_id
1 'polypeptide(L)'
;MFTGIITGQGQITEVAALGETASHGKRLVIRTPEGYLDDVGLGDSIALNGACMTVTTLSPDTRQFTVDISAESLLKTTGLDTPGPINMEKALRANDRLGGHLVSGHVDGLGQVTHFAQVGESWELRIMAPRDLGRYLAYKGSITVNGVSLTVNRIADSADGCE
;
A
#
# COMPACT_ATOMS: atom_id res chain seq x y z
N MET A 1 8.95 -8.29 2.22
CA MET A 1 9.57 -7.44 1.19
C MET A 1 8.74 -7.51 -0.07
N PHE A 2 8.59 -6.38 -0.76
CA PHE A 2 7.76 -6.19 -1.96
C PHE A 2 8.57 -5.47 -3.05
N THR A 3 7.98 -5.26 -4.21
CA THR A 3 8.61 -4.59 -5.36
C THR A 3 7.96 -3.27 -5.74
N GLY A 4 6.73 -3.03 -5.27
CA GLY A 4 5.87 -1.96 -5.74
C GLY A 4 5.20 -2.27 -7.08
N ILE A 5 5.10 -3.53 -7.46
CA ILE A 5 4.36 -3.99 -8.64
C ILE A 5 3.05 -4.62 -8.17
N ILE A 6 1.95 -3.96 -8.46
CA ILE A 6 0.62 -4.46 -8.10
C ILE A 6 0.33 -5.74 -8.89
N THR A 7 0.05 -6.82 -8.17
CA THR A 7 -0.25 -8.14 -8.76
C THR A 7 -1.74 -8.48 -8.75
N GLY A 8 -2.56 -7.67 -8.09
CA GLY A 8 -4.01 -7.80 -8.09
C GLY A 8 -4.71 -6.61 -7.46
N GLN A 9 -5.97 -6.43 -7.80
CA GLN A 9 -6.86 -5.50 -7.10
C GLN A 9 -7.89 -6.32 -6.32
N GLY A 10 -7.98 -6.03 -5.03
CA GLY A 10 -8.94 -6.64 -4.12
C GLY A 10 -10.00 -5.65 -3.67
N GLN A 11 -10.88 -6.14 -2.82
CA GLN A 11 -11.95 -5.37 -2.21
C GLN A 11 -11.95 -5.62 -0.70
N ILE A 12 -11.79 -4.57 0.11
CA ILE A 12 -12.14 -4.66 1.53
C ILE A 12 -13.66 -4.77 1.60
N THR A 13 -14.17 -5.89 2.09
CA THR A 13 -15.61 -6.17 2.20
C THR A 13 -16.15 -5.88 3.58
N GLU A 14 -15.29 -5.98 4.61
CA GLU A 14 -15.66 -5.76 6.00
C GLU A 14 -14.49 -5.16 6.77
N VAL A 15 -14.81 -4.28 7.70
CA VAL A 15 -13.87 -3.67 8.64
C VAL A 15 -14.47 -3.76 10.04
N ALA A 16 -13.81 -4.46 10.95
CA ALA A 16 -14.23 -4.64 12.34
C ALA A 16 -13.18 -4.08 13.31
N ALA A 17 -13.60 -3.36 14.32
CA ALA A 17 -12.70 -2.90 15.37
C ALA A 17 -12.18 -4.09 16.21
N LEU A 18 -10.90 -4.08 16.60
CA LEU A 18 -10.30 -5.09 17.49
C LEU A 18 -10.45 -4.73 18.97
N GLY A 19 -11.02 -3.58 19.29
CA GLY A 19 -11.29 -3.11 20.63
C GLY A 19 -12.09 -1.82 20.65
N GLU A 20 -12.33 -1.28 21.85
CA GLU A 20 -13.31 -0.20 22.08
C GLU A 20 -12.72 1.22 21.95
N THR A 21 -11.41 1.35 21.85
CA THR A 21 -10.73 2.66 21.81
C THR A 21 -10.02 2.89 20.50
N ALA A 22 -9.73 4.15 20.16
CA ALA A 22 -8.98 4.53 18.98
C ALA A 22 -7.53 4.01 18.92
N SER A 23 -7.00 3.52 20.07
CA SER A 23 -5.69 2.88 20.12
C SER A 23 -5.68 1.41 19.65
N HIS A 24 -6.86 0.83 19.44
CA HIS A 24 -6.99 -0.50 18.89
C HIS A 24 -6.96 -0.45 17.35
N GLY A 25 -6.41 -1.51 16.78
CA GLY A 25 -6.43 -1.71 15.33
C GLY A 25 -7.79 -2.20 14.84
N LYS A 26 -7.80 -2.61 13.58
CA LYS A 26 -9.00 -3.15 12.92
C LYS A 26 -8.68 -4.47 12.25
N ARG A 27 -9.66 -5.35 12.17
CA ARG A 27 -9.63 -6.54 11.30
C ARG A 27 -10.29 -6.19 9.97
N LEU A 28 -9.61 -6.52 8.89
CA LEU A 28 -10.10 -6.34 7.52
C LEU A 28 -10.39 -7.70 6.91
N VAL A 29 -11.53 -7.83 6.24
CA VAL A 29 -11.85 -8.96 5.36
C VAL A 29 -11.65 -8.51 3.91
N ILE A 30 -10.78 -9.19 3.20
CA ILE A 30 -10.42 -8.85 1.83
C ILE A 30 -10.89 -9.94 0.89
N ARG A 31 -11.66 -9.55 -0.15
CA ARG A 31 -12.00 -10.41 -1.29
C ARG A 31 -10.99 -10.19 -2.41
N THR A 32 -10.52 -11.28 -2.99
CA THR A 32 -9.49 -11.27 -4.04
C THR A 32 -10.04 -11.68 -5.40
N PRO A 33 -9.32 -11.40 -6.49
CA PRO A 33 -9.53 -12.05 -7.78
C PRO A 33 -9.40 -13.58 -7.66
N GLU A 34 -9.96 -14.29 -8.64
CA GLU A 34 -9.78 -15.73 -8.76
C GLU A 34 -8.31 -16.11 -8.91
N GLY A 35 -7.90 -17.20 -8.27
CA GLY A 35 -6.52 -17.70 -8.30
C GLY A 35 -5.51 -16.91 -7.46
N TYR A 36 -5.87 -15.74 -6.93
CA TYR A 36 -4.90 -14.93 -6.17
C TYR A 36 -4.41 -15.62 -4.90
N LEU A 37 -5.24 -16.44 -4.26
CA LEU A 37 -4.90 -17.14 -3.01
C LEU A 37 -4.30 -18.53 -3.19
N ASP A 38 -4.12 -19.04 -4.43
CA ASP A 38 -3.71 -20.43 -4.69
C ASP A 38 -2.36 -20.79 -4.06
N ASP A 39 -1.50 -19.83 -3.86
CA ASP A 39 -0.15 -19.99 -3.32
C ASP A 39 0.09 -19.18 -2.04
N VAL A 40 -0.98 -18.73 -1.38
CA VAL A 40 -0.92 -17.94 -0.14
C VAL A 40 -1.19 -18.83 1.06
N GLY A 41 -0.34 -18.73 2.08
CA GLY A 41 -0.46 -19.42 3.36
C GLY A 41 -0.77 -18.49 4.53
N LEU A 42 -1.20 -19.07 5.67
CA LEU A 42 -1.30 -18.34 6.92
C LEU A 42 0.08 -17.82 7.33
N GLY A 43 0.15 -16.56 7.77
CA GLY A 43 1.40 -15.92 8.14
C GLY A 43 2.14 -15.26 6.97
N ASP A 44 1.70 -15.46 5.72
CA ASP A 44 2.27 -14.76 4.57
C ASP A 44 1.99 -13.26 4.65
N SER A 45 2.89 -12.48 4.04
CA SER A 45 2.71 -11.03 3.93
C SER A 45 2.12 -10.65 2.58
N ILE A 46 1.09 -9.82 2.62
CA ILE A 46 0.49 -9.16 1.45
C ILE A 46 0.48 -7.66 1.71
N ALA A 47 1.01 -6.89 0.78
CA ALA A 47 0.89 -5.42 0.84
C ALA A 47 -0.51 -5.01 0.36
N LEU A 48 -1.19 -4.19 1.17
CA LEU A 48 -2.49 -3.57 0.88
C LEU A 48 -2.27 -2.07 0.72
N ASN A 49 -2.49 -1.51 -0.47
CA ASN A 49 -2.11 -0.13 -0.81
C ASN A 49 -0.66 0.20 -0.40
N GLY A 50 0.25 -0.79 -0.45
CA GLY A 50 1.66 -0.65 -0.06
C GLY A 50 1.95 -0.92 1.41
N ALA A 51 0.95 -1.07 2.27
CA ALA A 51 1.15 -1.42 3.69
C ALA A 51 1.23 -2.94 3.88
N CYS A 52 2.34 -3.41 4.46
CA CYS A 52 2.59 -4.83 4.74
C CYS A 52 1.61 -5.34 5.81
N MET A 53 0.82 -6.34 5.45
CA MET A 53 -0.12 -7.02 6.35
C MET A 53 0.14 -8.52 6.38
N THR A 54 -0.04 -9.13 7.55
CA THR A 54 0.09 -10.58 7.72
C THR A 54 -1.27 -11.25 7.61
N VAL A 55 -1.36 -12.28 6.80
CA VAL A 55 -2.56 -13.10 6.63
C VAL A 55 -2.87 -13.86 7.91
N THR A 56 -4.03 -13.59 8.51
CA THR A 56 -4.47 -14.21 9.78
C THR A 56 -5.48 -15.34 9.56
N THR A 57 -6.29 -15.28 8.52
CA THR A 57 -7.16 -16.39 8.08
C THR A 57 -7.22 -16.45 6.56
N LEU A 58 -7.51 -17.65 6.04
CA LEU A 58 -7.72 -17.91 4.62
C LEU A 58 -9.05 -18.63 4.42
N SER A 59 -9.81 -18.19 3.43
CA SER A 59 -11.06 -18.81 2.98
C SER A 59 -11.05 -18.89 1.44
N PRO A 60 -10.31 -19.83 0.84
CA PRO A 60 -10.16 -19.93 -0.61
C PRO A 60 -11.48 -20.09 -1.35
N ASP A 61 -12.43 -20.87 -0.79
CA ASP A 61 -13.75 -21.10 -1.38
C ASP A 61 -14.55 -19.79 -1.59
N THR A 62 -14.37 -18.82 -0.70
CA THR A 62 -14.97 -17.49 -0.79
C THR A 62 -14.03 -16.45 -1.40
N ARG A 63 -12.80 -16.85 -1.74
CA ARG A 63 -11.72 -15.99 -2.23
C ARG A 63 -11.44 -14.84 -1.26
N GLN A 64 -11.39 -15.16 0.05
CA GLN A 64 -11.21 -14.17 1.09
C GLN A 64 -10.04 -14.52 2.01
N PHE A 65 -9.39 -13.49 2.53
CA PHE A 65 -8.46 -13.59 3.64
C PHE A 65 -8.69 -12.43 4.62
N THR A 66 -8.18 -12.58 5.83
CA THR A 66 -8.22 -11.50 6.83
C THR A 66 -6.81 -11.08 7.21
N VAL A 67 -6.72 -9.82 7.61
CA VAL A 67 -5.53 -9.24 8.25
C VAL A 67 -5.95 -8.35 9.41
N ASP A 68 -5.04 -8.16 10.36
CA ASP A 68 -5.21 -7.19 11.44
C ASP A 68 -4.26 -6.01 11.18
N ILE A 69 -4.80 -4.80 11.09
CA ILE A 69 -4.06 -3.56 10.90
C ILE A 69 -3.98 -2.79 12.22
N SER A 70 -2.78 -2.32 12.58
CA SER A 70 -2.57 -1.54 13.80
C SER A 70 -3.17 -0.13 13.70
N ALA A 71 -3.44 0.50 14.85
CA ALA A 71 -3.85 1.89 14.90
C ALA A 71 -2.80 2.83 14.28
N GLU A 72 -1.51 2.56 14.49
CA GLU A 72 -0.42 3.33 13.86
C GLU A 72 -0.46 3.26 12.34
N SER A 73 -0.61 2.05 11.78
CA SER A 73 -0.71 1.87 10.32
C SER A 73 -1.93 2.58 9.75
N LEU A 74 -3.05 2.59 10.47
CA LEU A 74 -4.25 3.33 10.07
C LEU A 74 -4.02 4.85 10.01
N LEU A 75 -3.20 5.40 10.90
CA LEU A 75 -2.84 6.83 10.89
C LEU A 75 -1.93 7.22 9.72
N LYS A 76 -1.17 6.27 9.18
CA LYS A 76 -0.20 6.48 8.10
C LYS A 76 -0.71 6.04 6.72
N THR A 77 -1.94 5.54 6.64
CA THR A 77 -2.54 5.03 5.39
C THR A 77 -3.92 5.62 5.16
N THR A 78 -4.41 5.57 3.92
CA THR A 78 -5.79 5.93 3.59
C THR A 78 -6.48 4.75 2.91
N GLY A 79 -7.82 4.66 3.07
CA GLY A 79 -8.64 3.66 2.41
C GLY A 79 -8.52 2.24 2.97
N LEU A 80 -7.85 2.06 4.13
CA LEU A 80 -7.78 0.78 4.83
C LEU A 80 -8.73 0.70 6.04
N ASP A 81 -9.45 1.75 6.34
CA ASP A 81 -10.37 1.86 7.47
C ASP A 81 -11.85 1.73 7.10
N THR A 82 -12.15 1.59 5.81
CA THR A 82 -13.51 1.47 5.26
C THR A 82 -13.56 0.45 4.12
N PRO A 83 -14.72 -0.17 3.83
CA PRO A 83 -14.89 -0.99 2.63
C PRO A 83 -14.55 -0.21 1.35
N GLY A 84 -13.81 -0.84 0.43
CA GLY A 84 -13.38 -0.19 -0.81
C GLY A 84 -12.35 -1.01 -1.58
N PRO A 85 -12.02 -0.59 -2.81
CA PRO A 85 -10.99 -1.24 -3.62
C PRO A 85 -9.61 -1.00 -3.04
N ILE A 86 -8.72 -1.99 -3.19
CA ILE A 86 -7.32 -1.93 -2.75
C ILE A 86 -6.38 -2.53 -3.78
N ASN A 87 -5.18 -1.98 -3.86
CA ASN A 87 -4.05 -2.58 -4.56
C ASN A 87 -3.42 -3.66 -3.68
N MET A 88 -3.07 -4.80 -4.29
CA MET A 88 -2.45 -5.90 -3.58
C MET A 88 -1.17 -6.35 -4.27
N GLU A 89 -0.17 -6.68 -3.45
CA GLU A 89 1.07 -7.33 -3.88
C GLU A 89 1.44 -8.40 -2.86
N LYS A 90 1.74 -9.62 -3.31
CA LYS A 90 2.30 -10.68 -2.44
C LYS A 90 3.77 -10.41 -2.15
N ALA A 91 4.25 -10.82 -0.98
CA ALA A 91 5.68 -10.73 -0.68
C ALA A 91 6.51 -11.50 -1.70
N LEU A 92 7.68 -10.93 -2.04
CA LEU A 92 8.69 -11.55 -2.91
C LEU A 92 9.13 -12.91 -2.36
N ARG A 93 9.23 -13.89 -3.25
CA ARG A 93 9.95 -15.13 -3.03
C ARG A 93 11.44 -14.97 -3.41
N ALA A 94 12.28 -15.87 -2.91
CA ALA A 94 13.72 -15.79 -3.14
C ALA A 94 14.13 -15.89 -4.63
N ASN A 95 13.28 -16.48 -5.47
CA ASN A 95 13.51 -16.65 -6.91
C ASN A 95 12.71 -15.68 -7.79
N ASP A 96 11.99 -14.73 -7.21
CA ASP A 96 11.21 -13.74 -7.97
C ASP A 96 12.12 -12.66 -8.56
N ARG A 97 11.65 -12.04 -9.63
CA ARG A 97 12.30 -10.88 -10.24
C ARG A 97 11.95 -9.61 -9.49
N LEU A 98 12.94 -8.77 -9.23
CA LEU A 98 12.77 -7.43 -8.71
C LEU A 98 12.47 -6.46 -9.87
N GLY A 99 11.20 -6.36 -10.28
CA GLY A 99 10.79 -5.51 -11.41
C GLY A 99 10.63 -4.02 -11.08
N GLY A 100 10.41 -3.69 -9.79
CA GLY A 100 10.33 -2.32 -9.28
C GLY A 100 11.57 -1.96 -8.46
N HIS A 101 11.40 -1.73 -7.16
CA HIS A 101 12.50 -1.52 -6.22
C HIS A 101 12.25 -2.28 -4.92
N LEU A 102 13.20 -2.26 -3.98
CA LEU A 102 13.03 -2.90 -2.67
C LEU A 102 12.05 -2.08 -1.82
N VAL A 103 10.89 -2.65 -1.55
CA VAL A 103 9.81 -2.03 -0.77
C VAL A 103 9.58 -2.82 0.51
N SER A 104 9.70 -2.17 1.66
CA SER A 104 9.47 -2.81 2.96
C SER A 104 7.99 -3.09 3.23
N GLY A 105 7.13 -2.20 2.75
CA GLY A 105 5.71 -2.15 3.10
C GLY A 105 5.44 -1.44 4.44
N HIS A 106 6.44 -0.77 5.00
CA HIS A 106 6.29 0.06 6.20
C HIS A 106 6.08 1.51 5.76
N VAL A 107 4.83 1.96 5.81
CA VAL A 107 4.43 3.26 5.26
C VAL A 107 4.93 4.38 6.16
N ASP A 108 5.63 5.34 5.56
CA ASP A 108 6.24 6.46 6.28
C ASP A 108 5.21 7.55 6.65
N GLY A 109 4.23 7.79 5.78
CA GLY A 109 3.20 8.81 6.02
C GLY A 109 2.25 9.01 4.85
N LEU A 110 1.44 10.05 4.97
CA LEU A 110 0.44 10.47 4.00
C LEU A 110 0.95 11.64 3.19
N GLY A 111 0.74 11.60 1.88
CA GLY A 111 0.91 12.72 0.98
C GLY A 111 -0.43 13.17 0.41
N GLN A 112 -0.48 14.40 -0.08
CA GLN A 112 -1.65 14.96 -0.74
C GLN A 112 -1.38 15.09 -2.24
N VAL A 113 -2.24 14.49 -3.06
CA VAL A 113 -2.19 14.70 -4.51
C VAL A 113 -2.59 16.14 -4.81
N THR A 114 -1.67 16.92 -5.35
CA THR A 114 -1.86 18.31 -5.74
C THR A 114 -2.20 18.46 -7.21
N HIS A 115 -1.76 17.49 -8.03
CA HIS A 115 -2.03 17.46 -9.46
C HIS A 115 -2.05 16.01 -9.96
N PHE A 116 -3.01 15.71 -10.84
CA PHE A 116 -3.04 14.45 -11.60
C PHE A 116 -3.71 14.69 -12.94
N ALA A 117 -2.94 14.75 -14.02
CA ALA A 117 -3.43 15.04 -15.35
C ALA A 117 -2.66 14.29 -16.42
N GLN A 118 -3.32 14.05 -17.54
CA GLN A 118 -2.70 13.47 -18.72
C GLN A 118 -1.81 14.50 -19.43
N VAL A 119 -0.60 14.08 -19.82
CA VAL A 119 0.36 14.86 -20.60
C VAL A 119 0.85 13.97 -21.73
N GLY A 120 0.34 14.22 -22.93
CA GLY A 120 0.57 13.33 -24.09
C GLY A 120 0.02 11.92 -23.82
N GLU A 121 0.86 10.91 -24.01
CA GLU A 121 0.56 9.50 -23.70
C GLU A 121 0.81 9.13 -22.23
N SER A 122 1.35 10.06 -21.43
CA SER A 122 1.75 9.85 -20.04
C SER A 122 0.83 10.60 -19.07
N TRP A 123 1.07 10.44 -17.78
CA TRP A 123 0.38 11.15 -16.70
C TRP A 123 1.38 11.88 -15.82
N GLU A 124 1.08 13.12 -15.48
CA GLU A 124 1.79 13.86 -14.45
C GLU A 124 1.05 13.71 -13.12
N LEU A 125 1.76 13.15 -12.13
CA LEU A 125 1.30 13.04 -10.76
C LEU A 125 2.20 13.90 -9.88
N ARG A 126 1.62 14.84 -9.13
CA ARG A 126 2.32 15.63 -8.11
C ARG A 126 1.73 15.33 -6.76
N ILE A 127 2.60 15.17 -5.78
CA ILE A 127 2.22 14.84 -4.41
C ILE A 127 2.98 15.74 -3.46
N MET A 128 2.27 16.48 -2.62
CA MET A 128 2.83 17.18 -1.48
C MET A 128 3.06 16.19 -0.35
N ALA A 129 4.31 15.89 -0.06
CA ALA A 129 4.72 15.06 1.07
C ALA A 129 5.02 15.92 2.31
N PRO A 130 4.84 15.41 3.54
CA PRO A 130 5.28 16.06 4.76
C PRO A 130 6.77 16.47 4.70
N ARG A 131 7.10 17.62 5.28
CA ARG A 131 8.43 18.19 5.19
C ARG A 131 9.55 17.28 5.71
N ASP A 132 9.27 16.51 6.74
CA ASP A 132 10.22 15.57 7.35
C ASP A 132 10.55 14.38 6.44
N LEU A 133 9.69 14.08 5.46
CA LEU A 133 9.94 13.06 4.45
C LEU A 133 10.81 13.57 3.28
N GLY A 134 10.85 14.87 3.04
CA GLY A 134 11.59 15.48 1.93
C GLY A 134 13.07 15.06 1.87
N ARG A 135 13.73 14.90 3.03
CA ARG A 135 15.14 14.46 3.13
C ARG A 135 15.42 13.05 2.59
N TYR A 136 14.37 12.23 2.40
CA TYR A 136 14.48 10.88 1.86
C TYR A 136 14.15 10.81 0.37
N LEU A 137 13.64 11.90 -0.22
CA LEU A 137 13.32 11.98 -1.63
C LEU A 137 14.55 12.40 -2.43
N ALA A 138 14.76 11.76 -3.56
CA ALA A 138 15.87 12.07 -4.46
C ALA A 138 15.41 12.11 -5.92
N TYR A 139 15.89 13.09 -6.69
CA TYR A 139 15.69 13.11 -8.14
C TYR A 139 16.17 11.79 -8.77
N LYS A 140 15.32 11.16 -9.59
CA LYS A 140 15.53 9.82 -10.15
C LYS A 140 15.63 8.70 -9.11
N GLY A 141 15.31 8.97 -7.85
CA GLY A 141 15.08 7.94 -6.85
C GLY A 141 13.75 7.23 -7.05
N SER A 142 13.54 6.17 -6.31
CA SER A 142 12.29 5.41 -6.29
C SER A 142 11.44 5.79 -5.09
N ILE A 143 10.12 5.83 -5.29
CA ILE A 143 9.12 6.01 -4.24
C ILE A 143 7.97 5.05 -4.47
N THR A 144 7.34 4.60 -3.41
CA THR A 144 6.13 3.77 -3.48
C THR A 144 4.93 4.60 -3.05
N VAL A 145 3.93 4.72 -3.92
CA VAL A 145 2.67 5.41 -3.63
C VAL A 145 1.51 4.42 -3.79
N ASN A 146 0.75 4.19 -2.72
CA ASN A 146 -0.34 3.20 -2.69
C ASN A 146 0.07 1.82 -3.24
N GLY A 147 1.30 1.40 -2.94
CA GLY A 147 1.87 0.13 -3.41
C GLY A 147 2.49 0.18 -4.80
N VAL A 148 2.42 1.30 -5.52
CA VAL A 148 2.96 1.42 -6.88
C VAL A 148 4.35 2.03 -6.83
N SER A 149 5.34 1.32 -7.40
CA SER A 149 6.71 1.82 -7.59
C SER A 149 6.75 2.89 -8.66
N LEU A 150 7.25 4.07 -8.31
CA LEU A 150 7.37 5.21 -9.19
C LEU A 150 8.78 5.80 -9.14
N THR A 151 9.18 6.47 -10.21
CA THR A 151 10.43 7.24 -10.28
C THR A 151 10.15 8.71 -10.01
N VAL A 152 10.88 9.32 -9.09
CA VAL A 152 10.80 10.75 -8.79
C VAL A 152 11.47 11.55 -9.91
N ASN A 153 10.69 12.34 -10.64
CA ASN A 153 11.18 13.14 -11.77
C ASN A 153 11.43 14.62 -11.42
N ARG A 154 10.88 15.07 -10.30
CA ARG A 154 11.06 16.44 -9.80
C ARG A 154 10.92 16.44 -8.28
N ILE A 155 11.62 17.34 -7.63
CA ILE A 155 11.50 17.64 -6.21
C ILE A 155 11.51 19.15 -6.07
N ALA A 156 10.60 19.70 -5.31
CA ALA A 156 10.54 21.12 -4.99
C ALA A 156 10.15 21.30 -3.52
N ASP A 157 11.03 21.89 -2.76
CA ASP A 157 10.74 22.25 -1.36
C ASP A 157 9.87 23.49 -1.29
N SER A 158 8.93 23.49 -0.37
CA SER A 158 8.05 24.60 -0.04
C SER A 158 7.96 24.81 1.47
N ALA A 159 7.23 25.86 1.89
CA ALA A 159 6.96 26.09 3.31
C ALA A 159 6.12 24.94 3.92
N ASP A 160 5.25 24.32 3.13
CA ASP A 160 4.27 23.34 3.58
C ASP A 160 4.77 21.90 3.46
N GLY A 161 5.84 21.65 2.69
CA GLY A 161 6.34 20.29 2.47
C GLY A 161 7.32 20.21 1.31
N CYS A 162 7.36 19.02 0.70
CA CYS A 162 8.16 18.70 -0.48
C CYS A 162 7.26 18.11 -1.56
N GLU A 163 7.22 18.71 -2.76
CA GLU A 163 6.46 18.22 -3.91
C GLU A 163 7.35 17.51 -4.92
#